data_909d14ffc995beec92f71878c993d4d0
#
_entry.id   909d14ffc995beec92f71878c993d4d0
#
_cell.length_a   1.000
_cell.length_b   1.000
_cell.length_c   1.000
_cell.angle_alpha   90.00
_cell.angle_beta   90.00
_cell.angle_gamma   90.00
#
_symmetry.space_group_name_H-M   'P 1'
#
loop_
_entity.id
_entity.type
_entity.pdbx_description
1 polymer ?
#
loop_
_entity_poly.entity_id
_entity_poly.type
_entity_poly.pdbx_seq_one_letter_code
_entity_poly.pdbx_strand_id
1 'polypeptide(L)'
;MRRQIWLPAHTGLALSVCFLTVPLIAQSSRNSLGIFEGQADVGSVTPPGTLAYDAPNQVYTIGAAGANIWSTTDAFHFVWKKVSGDVSLTADMMFPDTSGHPSPHRKAVLIFRQSLDADGVYADAAQHGAGMTALQYRRTPAATTQDIELNIDSPHRLRLEKRGDTITMFLSMGNEPLHQVGASIKLHFDGPFYAGIGVCSHNKDVTEKATFSDVELAALTPPTIPATLALYSTLQTIGIEDNFRRAMVITTERAHLEAPNWSRDGKSLIFDRDGQLWTIPAEGGKATLINTGAATRCTGSHGLSPDGKWLAISCSMPDKPETRVYIVPSSGGAPRIVTENPASYFHSWSPDGKTIAFTRPSHGSGNIYAISVDGGAETALTTGSGISDDPDYSPDGKYIYFNSDRTGSMQIWRMLADGSHPEQVTFDEFQNWTPHPSPDGKSIVILSYDKDVTGHPANKDIALRTLNVADGKLRVLVNIIGGSGSDNVPNWAPDGTHFAFVSYQMLPVDDLGSSE
;
A
#
# COMPACT_ATOMS: atom_id res chain seq x y z
N MET A 1 -40.81 39.11 96.23
CA MET A 1 -39.69 39.17 97.23
C MET A 1 -38.40 39.35 96.50
N ARG A 2 -37.68 40.34 96.91
CA ARG A 2 -36.35 40.79 96.43
C ARG A 2 -35.31 39.67 96.42
N ARG A 3 -34.40 39.71 95.35
CA ARG A 3 -32.96 39.90 95.68
C ARG A 3 -32.21 40.22 94.39
N GLN A 4 -31.54 41.38 94.42
CA GLN A 4 -30.45 41.83 93.59
C GLN A 4 -29.19 41.03 93.93
N ILE A 5 -28.34 40.72 92.95
CA ILE A 5 -26.90 40.56 93.14
C ILE A 5 -26.14 41.02 91.91
N TRP A 6 -25.23 41.85 92.10
CA TRP A 6 -24.13 42.54 91.46
C TRP A 6 -23.39 41.85 90.36
N LEU A 7 -23.04 42.68 89.36
CA LEU A 7 -21.95 42.48 88.35
C LEU A 7 -20.57 42.77 88.99
N PRO A 8 -19.49 42.12 88.41
CA PRO A 8 -18.23 42.85 88.30
C PRO A 8 -17.80 42.94 86.81
N ALA A 9 -17.24 44.11 86.48
CA ALA A 9 -16.60 44.47 85.26
C ALA A 9 -15.31 43.67 85.04
N HIS A 10 -15.11 43.11 83.87
CA HIS A 10 -13.79 42.69 83.46
C HIS A 10 -13.41 43.32 82.08
N THR A 11 -12.26 43.97 82.19
CA THR A 11 -11.47 44.61 81.15
C THR A 11 -11.30 43.78 79.86
N GLY A 12 -11.67 44.40 78.78
CA GLY A 12 -11.48 43.81 77.43
C GLY A 12 -10.04 43.82 77.00
N LEU A 13 -9.56 42.66 76.62
CA LEU A 13 -8.33 42.48 75.83
C LEU A 13 -8.73 42.27 74.37
N ALA A 14 -8.51 43.28 73.53
CA ALA A 14 -8.71 43.19 72.10
C ALA A 14 -7.59 42.34 71.52
N LEU A 15 -7.88 41.11 71.12
CA LEU A 15 -7.01 40.28 70.25
C LEU A 15 -7.23 40.68 68.83
N SER A 16 -6.27 41.42 68.26
CA SER A 16 -6.19 41.69 66.80
C SER A 16 -5.79 40.42 66.06
N VAL A 17 -6.72 39.71 65.49
CA VAL A 17 -6.43 38.58 64.57
C VAL A 17 -6.07 39.19 63.20
N CYS A 18 -4.76 39.24 62.91
CA CYS A 18 -4.26 39.49 61.55
C CYS A 18 -4.57 38.29 60.69
N PHE A 19 -5.59 38.40 59.81
CA PHE A 19 -5.78 37.47 58.69
C PHE A 19 -4.66 37.70 57.67
N LEU A 20 -3.64 36.87 57.70
CA LEU A 20 -2.71 36.69 56.57
C LEU A 20 -3.50 36.01 55.45
N THR A 21 -3.98 36.77 54.51
CA THR A 21 -4.45 36.24 53.21
C THR A 21 -3.22 35.75 52.45
N VAL A 22 -2.95 34.46 52.54
CA VAL A 22 -2.04 33.78 51.61
C VAL A 22 -2.76 33.76 50.25
N PRO A 23 -2.24 34.39 49.21
CA PRO A 23 -2.82 34.22 47.90
C PRO A 23 -2.70 32.73 47.54
N LEU A 24 -3.83 32.04 47.40
CA LEU A 24 -3.92 30.73 46.79
C LEU A 24 -3.55 30.97 45.29
N ILE A 25 -2.27 30.89 44.97
CA ILE A 25 -1.83 30.73 43.59
C ILE A 25 -2.34 29.36 43.18
N ALA A 26 -3.52 29.35 42.58
CA ALA A 26 -3.96 28.20 41.82
C ALA A 26 -2.90 27.97 40.74
N GLN A 27 -1.94 27.10 41.03
CA GLN A 27 -1.17 26.44 39.99
C GLN A 27 -2.17 25.65 39.14
N SER A 28 -2.69 26.29 38.07
CA SER A 28 -3.16 25.52 36.94
C SER A 28 -1.95 24.72 36.50
N SER A 29 -1.95 23.42 36.79
CA SER A 29 -1.04 22.48 36.17
C SER A 29 -1.39 22.54 34.67
N ARG A 30 -0.72 23.46 33.96
CA ARG A 30 -0.77 23.48 32.49
C ARG A 30 -0.34 22.09 32.08
N ASN A 31 -1.20 21.35 31.39
CA ASN A 31 -0.89 20.02 30.88
C ASN A 31 0.34 20.14 29.97
N SER A 32 1.51 19.75 30.47
CA SER A 32 2.79 19.87 29.77
C SER A 32 2.89 18.95 28.54
N LEU A 33 1.91 18.06 28.35
CA LEU A 33 1.82 17.09 27.27
C LEU A 33 0.71 17.44 26.24
N GLY A 34 0.02 18.57 26.41
CA GLY A 34 -1.08 18.97 25.51
C GLY A 34 -2.22 17.96 25.51
N ILE A 35 -2.52 17.33 24.36
CA ILE A 35 -3.57 16.30 24.24
C ILE A 35 -3.11 14.89 24.64
N PHE A 36 -1.83 14.70 24.87
CA PHE A 36 -1.23 13.40 25.16
C PHE A 36 -1.21 13.10 26.66
N GLU A 37 -1.03 11.81 27.00
CA GLU A 37 -1.04 11.29 28.37
C GLU A 37 0.35 10.92 28.88
N GLY A 38 1.29 10.65 27.97
CA GLY A 38 2.63 10.21 28.33
C GLY A 38 3.66 10.45 27.23
N GLN A 39 4.91 10.27 27.63
CA GLN A 39 6.07 10.24 26.74
C GLN A 39 7.08 9.20 27.23
N ALA A 40 7.78 8.58 26.31
CA ALA A 40 8.83 7.61 26.62
C ALA A 40 9.81 7.48 25.44
N ASP A 41 11.01 7.08 25.77
CA ASP A 41 11.93 6.53 24.77
C ASP A 41 11.56 5.06 24.51
N VAL A 42 11.35 4.72 23.26
CA VAL A 42 11.14 3.36 22.78
C VAL A 42 12.50 2.84 22.31
N GLY A 43 12.93 1.71 22.87
CA GLY A 43 14.24 1.15 22.60
C GLY A 43 15.40 1.97 23.20
N SER A 44 16.59 1.84 22.60
CA SER A 44 17.80 2.50 23.12
C SER A 44 17.99 3.88 22.50
N VAL A 45 17.63 4.92 23.24
CA VAL A 45 17.76 6.34 22.86
C VAL A 45 18.71 7.04 23.81
N THR A 46 19.86 7.52 23.32
CA THR A 46 20.88 8.21 24.11
C THR A 46 21.49 9.35 23.30
N PRO A 47 21.41 10.63 23.73
CA PRO A 47 20.75 11.09 24.94
C PRO A 47 19.22 10.89 24.93
N PRO A 48 18.56 10.86 26.10
CA PRO A 48 17.12 10.72 26.20
C PRO A 48 16.37 11.78 25.40
N GLY A 49 15.23 11.39 24.84
CA GLY A 49 14.37 12.30 24.10
C GLY A 49 13.76 13.40 25.00
N THR A 50 13.34 14.46 24.35
CA THR A 50 12.77 15.66 25.02
C THR A 50 11.49 16.10 24.33
N LEU A 51 10.56 16.65 25.13
CA LEU A 51 9.35 17.29 24.65
C LEU A 51 9.26 18.71 25.21
N ALA A 52 8.96 19.67 24.35
CA ALA A 52 8.47 21.00 24.73
C ALA A 52 7.10 21.22 24.08
N TYR A 53 6.12 21.64 24.86
CA TYR A 53 4.78 21.99 24.39
C TYR A 53 4.51 23.47 24.59
N ASP A 54 4.33 24.20 23.51
CA ASP A 54 3.88 25.59 23.50
C ASP A 54 2.35 25.63 23.49
N ALA A 55 1.75 25.75 24.69
CA ALA A 55 0.31 25.70 24.85
C ALA A 55 -0.45 26.87 24.16
N PRO A 56 0.05 28.13 24.14
CA PRO A 56 -0.57 29.19 23.37
C PRO A 56 -0.69 28.95 21.87
N ASN A 57 0.35 28.36 21.27
CA ASN A 57 0.40 28.09 19.83
C ASN A 57 0.05 26.63 19.48
N GLN A 58 -0.17 25.78 20.48
CA GLN A 58 -0.46 24.35 20.32
C GLN A 58 0.61 23.58 19.52
N VAL A 59 1.88 23.96 19.69
CA VAL A 59 3.01 23.36 19.01
C VAL A 59 3.80 22.45 19.92
N TYR A 60 4.05 21.23 19.45
CA TYR A 60 4.95 20.27 20.07
C TYR A 60 6.31 20.34 19.39
N THR A 61 7.39 20.45 20.17
CA THR A 61 8.76 20.29 19.69
C THR A 61 9.35 19.06 20.35
N ILE A 62 9.66 18.05 19.55
CA ILE A 62 10.29 16.81 20.03
C ILE A 62 11.73 16.80 19.56
N GLY A 63 12.66 16.60 20.51
CA GLY A 63 14.07 16.37 20.25
C GLY A 63 14.41 14.93 20.60
N ALA A 64 14.99 14.18 19.67
CA ALA A 64 15.36 12.80 19.90
C ALA A 64 16.64 12.40 19.17
N ALA A 65 17.44 11.58 19.83
CA ALA A 65 18.39 10.68 19.19
C ALA A 65 17.64 9.40 18.76
N GLY A 66 18.36 8.34 18.45
CA GLY A 66 17.81 7.04 18.13
C GLY A 66 18.15 6.58 16.71
N ALA A 67 18.42 5.29 16.62
CA ALA A 67 18.94 4.71 15.40
C ALA A 67 17.92 4.70 14.26
N ASN A 68 16.68 4.32 14.54
CA ASN A 68 15.61 4.27 13.51
C ASN A 68 14.27 3.81 14.12
N ILE A 69 13.19 3.98 13.35
CA ILE A 69 11.91 3.24 13.44
C ILE A 69 11.89 2.35 12.20
N TRP A 70 12.52 1.15 12.30
CA TRP A 70 12.77 0.31 11.13
C TRP A 70 13.26 -1.09 11.52
N SER A 71 13.33 -2.01 10.52
CA SER A 71 13.82 -3.38 10.70
C SER A 71 13.01 -4.13 11.76
N THR A 72 13.67 -4.80 12.70
CA THR A 72 13.04 -5.63 13.73
C THR A 72 12.91 -4.94 15.08
N THR A 73 13.58 -3.79 15.27
CA THR A 73 13.58 -3.03 16.53
C THR A 73 13.66 -1.54 16.26
N ASP A 74 12.99 -0.75 17.10
CA ASP A 74 12.88 0.70 17.00
C ASP A 74 13.71 1.39 18.09
N ALA A 75 14.17 2.62 17.78
CA ALA A 75 14.82 3.52 18.74
C ALA A 75 14.42 4.96 18.42
N PHE A 76 13.48 5.55 19.20
CA PHE A 76 12.93 6.88 18.99
C PHE A 76 12.24 7.43 20.25
N HIS A 77 11.99 8.73 20.28
CA HIS A 77 11.17 9.34 21.34
C HIS A 77 9.71 9.40 20.91
N PHE A 78 8.80 8.97 21.78
CA PHE A 78 7.38 8.83 21.52
C PHE A 78 6.55 9.62 22.54
N VAL A 79 5.61 10.43 22.07
CA VAL A 79 4.62 11.16 22.86
C VAL A 79 3.24 10.64 22.48
N TRP A 80 2.47 10.13 23.43
CA TRP A 80 1.34 9.27 23.15
C TRP A 80 0.12 9.47 24.04
N LYS A 81 -1.01 9.00 23.54
CA LYS A 81 -2.24 8.74 24.29
C LYS A 81 -2.71 7.32 24.04
N LYS A 82 -3.21 6.64 25.08
CA LYS A 82 -3.79 5.31 24.94
C LYS A 82 -5.23 5.44 24.45
N VAL A 83 -5.56 4.74 23.37
CA VAL A 83 -6.85 4.82 22.69
C VAL A 83 -7.38 3.43 22.34
N SER A 84 -8.64 3.36 21.95
CA SER A 84 -9.27 2.13 21.45
C SER A 84 -10.31 2.45 20.39
N GLY A 85 -10.66 1.46 19.57
CA GLY A 85 -11.64 1.61 18.50
C GLY A 85 -11.07 2.31 17.26
N ASP A 86 -11.94 2.98 16.53
CA ASP A 86 -11.59 3.69 15.32
C ASP A 86 -11.16 5.12 15.64
N VAL A 87 -9.99 5.52 15.14
CA VAL A 87 -9.38 6.82 15.45
C VAL A 87 -8.65 7.41 14.25
N SER A 88 -8.54 8.73 14.22
CA SER A 88 -7.63 9.45 13.35
C SER A 88 -6.64 10.29 14.16
N LEU A 89 -5.40 10.36 13.70
CA LEU A 89 -4.37 11.25 14.21
C LEU A 89 -3.86 12.11 13.04
N THR A 90 -3.95 13.43 13.20
CA THR A 90 -3.58 14.42 12.18
C THR A 90 -2.58 15.39 12.75
N ALA A 91 -1.61 15.84 11.98
CA ALA A 91 -0.74 16.97 12.33
C ALA A 91 -0.07 17.58 11.10
N ASP A 92 0.31 18.84 11.23
CA ASP A 92 1.32 19.48 10.40
C ASP A 92 2.68 19.13 10.96
N MET A 93 3.62 18.69 10.12
CA MET A 93 4.94 18.25 10.55
C MET A 93 6.03 19.03 9.82
N MET A 94 7.06 19.42 10.56
CA MET A 94 8.18 20.17 10.00
C MET A 94 9.49 19.85 10.72
N PHE A 95 10.55 19.72 9.95
CA PHE A 95 11.90 19.78 10.47
C PHE A 95 12.38 21.24 10.45
N PRO A 96 12.68 21.85 11.61
CA PRO A 96 13.25 23.18 11.61
C PRO A 96 14.63 23.17 10.94
N ASP A 97 14.99 24.28 10.31
CA ASP A 97 16.33 24.45 9.74
C ASP A 97 17.38 24.22 10.81
N THR A 98 18.27 23.27 10.57
CA THR A 98 19.39 22.96 11.44
C THR A 98 20.70 23.39 10.79
N SER A 99 21.53 24.11 11.53
CA SER A 99 22.92 24.33 11.14
C SER A 99 23.69 23.01 11.29
N GLY A 100 24.01 22.36 10.20
CA GLY A 100 24.72 21.09 10.18
C GLY A 100 24.34 20.26 8.94
N HIS A 101 24.75 19.01 8.95
CA HIS A 101 24.36 18.02 7.94
C HIS A 101 23.43 16.98 8.59
N PRO A 102 22.12 17.30 8.75
CA PRO A 102 21.17 16.37 9.36
C PRO A 102 21.04 15.10 8.49
N SER A 103 20.76 13.97 9.13
CA SER A 103 20.52 12.74 8.40
C SER A 103 19.33 12.90 7.44
N PRO A 104 19.47 12.54 6.17
CA PRO A 104 18.35 12.54 5.22
C PRO A 104 17.25 11.56 5.63
N HIS A 105 17.58 10.58 6.46
CA HIS A 105 16.65 9.55 6.97
C HIS A 105 16.14 9.80 8.39
N ARG A 106 16.41 10.98 9.01
CA ARG A 106 15.71 11.38 10.25
C ARG A 106 14.22 11.36 10.00
N LYS A 107 13.42 10.97 11.01
CA LYS A 107 11.98 10.79 10.86
C LYS A 107 11.18 11.60 11.86
N ALA A 108 10.09 12.18 11.38
CA ALA A 108 8.95 12.63 12.15
C ALA A 108 7.76 11.75 11.76
N VAL A 109 7.01 11.24 12.76
CA VAL A 109 5.96 10.25 12.50
C VAL A 109 4.67 10.56 13.25
N LEU A 110 3.53 10.27 12.60
CA LEU A 110 2.27 9.95 13.27
C LEU A 110 2.20 8.44 13.39
N ILE A 111 2.00 7.89 14.58
CA ILE A 111 2.18 6.45 14.79
C ILE A 111 1.11 5.84 15.69
N PHE A 112 0.63 4.65 15.32
CA PHE A 112 -0.15 3.74 16.14
C PHE A 112 0.72 2.54 16.52
N ARG A 113 0.77 2.19 17.83
CA ARG A 113 1.57 1.06 18.34
C ARG A 113 0.77 0.23 19.31
N GLN A 114 0.97 -1.10 19.24
CA GLN A 114 0.35 -2.03 20.22
C GLN A 114 0.96 -1.86 21.61
N SER A 115 2.28 -1.67 21.71
CA SER A 115 3.02 -1.55 22.96
C SER A 115 4.14 -0.52 22.88
N LEU A 116 4.79 -0.25 24.00
CA LEU A 116 6.00 0.57 24.08
C LEU A 116 7.30 -0.25 23.92
N ASP A 117 7.19 -1.56 23.66
CA ASP A 117 8.34 -2.42 23.41
C ASP A 117 9.01 -2.06 22.08
N ALA A 118 10.34 -2.12 22.02
CA ALA A 118 11.09 -1.72 20.84
C ALA A 118 10.76 -2.53 19.57
N ASP A 119 10.30 -3.75 19.72
CA ASP A 119 9.94 -4.67 18.65
C ASP A 119 8.41 -4.75 18.39
N GLY A 120 7.62 -3.88 19.03
CA GLY A 120 6.16 -3.93 18.99
C GLY A 120 5.56 -3.75 17.60
N VAL A 121 4.33 -4.25 17.43
CA VAL A 121 3.47 -4.03 16.25
C VAL A 121 3.18 -2.54 16.11
N TYR A 122 3.30 -1.99 14.90
CA TYR A 122 3.00 -0.58 14.63
C TYR A 122 2.63 -0.30 13.18
N ALA A 123 2.01 0.86 12.96
CA ALA A 123 1.93 1.55 11.67
C ALA A 123 2.18 3.04 11.88
N ASP A 124 2.94 3.67 11.00
CA ASP A 124 3.19 5.10 11.03
C ASP A 124 3.07 5.76 9.65
N ALA A 125 2.72 7.04 9.68
CA ALA A 125 2.89 7.96 8.56
C ALA A 125 4.20 8.72 8.81
N ALA A 126 5.25 8.34 8.11
CA ALA A 126 6.60 8.86 8.29
C ALA A 126 6.95 9.92 7.26
N GLN A 127 7.44 11.06 7.72
CA GLN A 127 8.15 12.05 6.91
C GLN A 127 9.63 11.97 7.22
N HIS A 128 10.45 11.80 6.19
CA HIS A 128 11.91 11.75 6.30
C HIS A 128 12.53 13.14 6.09
N GLY A 129 13.75 13.32 6.60
CA GLY A 129 14.45 14.59 6.51
C GLY A 129 14.79 15.03 5.08
N ALA A 130 14.92 14.10 4.13
CA ALA A 130 15.11 14.38 2.71
C ALA A 130 13.79 14.58 1.92
N GLY A 131 12.63 14.49 2.60
CA GLY A 131 11.33 14.67 1.98
C GLY A 131 10.54 13.39 1.78
N MET A 132 11.18 12.25 1.61
CA MET A 132 10.51 10.96 1.41
C MET A 132 9.39 10.76 2.43
N THR A 133 8.23 10.36 1.96
CA THR A 133 7.04 10.12 2.77
C THR A 133 6.58 8.69 2.58
N ALA A 134 6.27 7.97 3.67
CA ALA A 134 5.89 6.57 3.60
C ALA A 134 4.88 6.17 4.68
N LEU A 135 4.03 5.19 4.38
CA LEU A 135 3.29 4.40 5.35
C LEU A 135 4.16 3.20 5.72
N GLN A 136 4.70 3.17 6.95
CA GLN A 136 5.54 2.08 7.43
C GLN A 136 4.79 1.23 8.45
N TYR A 137 5.09 -0.07 8.52
CA TYR A 137 4.37 -0.95 9.45
C TYR A 137 5.13 -2.24 9.77
N ARG A 138 4.88 -2.78 10.98
CA ARG A 138 5.33 -4.08 11.47
C ARG A 138 4.13 -4.89 11.90
N ARG A 139 3.88 -6.05 11.29
CA ARG A 139 2.65 -6.85 11.49
C ARG A 139 2.66 -7.70 12.75
N THR A 140 3.81 -8.19 13.16
CA THR A 140 3.99 -9.01 14.37
C THR A 140 5.24 -8.57 15.11
N PRO A 141 5.33 -8.78 16.44
CA PRO A 141 6.53 -8.41 17.19
C PRO A 141 7.80 -8.98 16.56
N ALA A 142 8.86 -8.18 16.53
CA ALA A 142 10.17 -8.51 15.97
C ALA A 142 10.19 -8.87 14.47
N ALA A 143 9.09 -8.72 13.74
CA ALA A 143 9.09 -8.85 12.29
C ALA A 143 9.80 -7.65 11.64
N THR A 144 10.32 -7.85 10.45
CA THR A 144 10.89 -6.77 9.64
C THR A 144 9.82 -5.75 9.25
N THR A 145 10.11 -4.48 9.44
CA THR A 145 9.28 -3.37 8.96
C THR A 145 9.14 -3.41 7.45
N GLN A 146 7.93 -3.15 6.98
CA GLN A 146 7.57 -2.96 5.57
C GLN A 146 7.14 -1.51 5.37
N ASP A 147 7.23 -0.98 4.16
CA ASP A 147 6.74 0.35 3.83
C ASP A 147 6.02 0.42 2.49
N ILE A 148 5.25 1.50 2.34
CA ILE A 148 4.67 1.98 1.08
C ILE A 148 5.19 3.39 0.91
N GLU A 149 6.22 3.55 0.10
CA GLU A 149 6.78 4.85 -0.22
C GLU A 149 5.85 5.58 -1.19
N LEU A 150 5.61 6.87 -0.94
CA LEU A 150 4.82 7.72 -1.80
C LEU A 150 5.71 8.42 -2.83
N ASN A 151 5.14 8.75 -3.97
CA ASN A 151 5.77 9.62 -4.97
C ASN A 151 5.54 11.12 -4.69
N ILE A 152 5.29 11.46 -3.41
CA ILE A 152 5.04 12.83 -2.92
C ILE A 152 5.97 13.08 -1.75
N ASP A 153 6.83 14.09 -1.90
CA ASP A 153 7.80 14.47 -0.90
C ASP A 153 7.32 15.66 -0.05
N SER A 154 7.69 15.64 1.23
CA SER A 154 7.49 16.75 2.17
C SER A 154 6.06 17.31 2.20
N PRO A 155 5.02 16.50 2.39
CA PRO A 155 3.67 17.01 2.55
C PRO A 155 3.61 17.92 3.79
N HIS A 156 2.78 18.95 3.71
CA HIS A 156 2.60 19.88 4.83
C HIS A 156 1.84 19.22 5.99
N ARG A 157 0.79 18.43 5.68
CA ARG A 157 -0.11 17.83 6.65
C ARG A 157 -0.28 16.34 6.39
N LEU A 158 -0.20 15.53 7.43
CA LEU A 158 -0.46 14.10 7.38
C LEU A 158 -1.61 13.72 8.32
N ARG A 159 -2.33 12.66 7.95
CA ARG A 159 -3.27 11.95 8.83
C ARG A 159 -3.05 10.45 8.71
N LEU A 160 -3.02 9.78 9.85
CA LEU A 160 -3.10 8.34 9.96
C LEU A 160 -4.48 7.98 10.53
N GLU A 161 -5.22 7.10 9.87
CA GLU A 161 -6.57 6.71 10.26
C GLU A 161 -6.65 5.19 10.43
N LYS A 162 -7.33 4.75 11.50
CA LYS A 162 -7.64 3.34 11.74
C LYS A 162 -9.15 3.15 11.78
N ARG A 163 -9.68 2.26 10.91
CA ARG A 163 -11.06 1.77 10.92
C ARG A 163 -11.07 0.24 10.90
N GLY A 164 -11.60 -0.38 11.95
CA GLY A 164 -11.40 -1.80 12.17
C GLY A 164 -9.92 -2.14 12.14
N ASP A 165 -9.51 -3.11 11.32
CA ASP A 165 -8.11 -3.46 11.11
C ASP A 165 -7.46 -2.74 9.92
N THR A 166 -8.16 -1.81 9.29
CA THR A 166 -7.62 -1.05 8.15
C THR A 166 -6.93 0.21 8.64
N ILE A 167 -5.66 0.38 8.26
CA ILE A 167 -4.89 1.61 8.47
C ILE A 167 -4.76 2.30 7.12
N THR A 168 -5.04 3.60 7.11
CA THR A 168 -5.02 4.43 5.90
C THR A 168 -4.28 5.74 6.18
N MET A 169 -3.49 6.19 5.21
CA MET A 169 -2.77 7.45 5.26
C MET A 169 -3.42 8.49 4.35
N PHE A 170 -3.47 9.74 4.81
CA PHE A 170 -3.93 10.90 4.06
C PHE A 170 -2.87 12.00 4.14
N LEU A 171 -2.80 12.84 3.12
CA LEU A 171 -1.92 14.01 3.11
C LEU A 171 -2.54 15.22 2.43
N SER A 172 -1.90 16.38 2.65
CA SER A 172 -2.13 17.63 1.94
C SER A 172 -0.78 18.32 1.69
N MET A 173 -0.61 18.89 0.50
CA MET A 173 0.62 19.58 0.09
C MET A 173 0.64 21.07 0.44
N GLY A 174 -0.45 21.62 0.88
CA GLY A 174 -0.58 23.05 1.22
C GLY A 174 -1.91 23.31 1.90
N ASN A 175 -2.71 24.22 1.35
CA ASN A 175 -4.03 24.55 1.88
C ASN A 175 -5.15 23.71 1.27
N GLU A 176 -4.83 22.70 0.50
CA GLU A 176 -5.79 21.77 -0.07
C GLU A 176 -6.37 20.84 1.01
N PRO A 177 -7.57 20.30 0.85
CA PRO A 177 -8.12 19.29 1.76
C PRO A 177 -7.22 18.05 1.82
N LEU A 178 -7.20 17.40 2.99
CA LEU A 178 -6.59 16.07 3.13
C LEU A 178 -7.24 15.09 2.16
N HIS A 179 -6.44 14.42 1.36
CA HIS A 179 -6.89 13.35 0.47
C HIS A 179 -6.13 12.06 0.77
N GLN A 180 -6.79 10.94 0.52
CA GLN A 180 -6.18 9.64 0.74
C GLN A 180 -5.06 9.40 -0.26
N VAL A 181 -3.95 8.87 0.25
CA VAL A 181 -2.78 8.51 -0.55
C VAL A 181 -2.31 7.11 -0.19
N GLY A 182 -1.85 6.40 -1.17
CA GLY A 182 -1.31 5.08 -0.97
C GLY A 182 -2.37 4.00 -0.75
N ALA A 183 -1.92 2.75 -0.70
CA ALA A 183 -2.74 1.63 -0.36
C ALA A 183 -2.99 1.59 1.14
N SER A 184 -4.18 1.18 1.55
CA SER A 184 -4.42 0.81 2.93
C SER A 184 -3.74 -0.52 3.26
N ILE A 185 -3.46 -0.71 4.53
CA ILE A 185 -2.93 -1.98 5.04
C ILE A 185 -3.90 -2.58 6.06
N LYS A 186 -3.89 -3.89 6.19
CA LYS A 186 -4.56 -4.59 7.28
C LYS A 186 -3.57 -4.79 8.42
N LEU A 187 -3.89 -4.24 9.60
CA LEU A 187 -3.09 -4.39 10.81
C LEU A 187 -3.99 -4.47 12.03
N HIS A 188 -3.95 -5.60 12.71
CA HIS A 188 -4.73 -5.85 13.92
C HIS A 188 -4.01 -5.33 15.17
N PHE A 189 -4.75 -4.67 16.06
CA PHE A 189 -4.33 -4.33 17.42
C PHE A 189 -5.22 -5.03 18.45
N ASP A 190 -4.61 -5.73 19.38
CA ASP A 190 -5.29 -6.43 20.48
C ASP A 190 -5.73 -5.44 21.57
N GLY A 191 -7.00 -5.00 21.51
CA GLY A 191 -7.57 -4.09 22.51
C GLY A 191 -7.02 -2.65 22.40
N PRO A 192 -6.80 -1.95 23.54
CA PRO A 192 -6.27 -0.59 23.52
C PRO A 192 -4.83 -0.54 23.01
N PHE A 193 -4.53 0.49 22.22
CA PHE A 193 -3.21 0.74 21.63
C PHE A 193 -2.78 2.20 21.85
N TYR A 194 -1.55 2.55 21.51
CA TYR A 194 -0.99 3.88 21.67
C TYR A 194 -1.05 4.63 20.33
N ALA A 195 -1.59 5.85 20.35
CA ALA A 195 -1.61 6.78 19.23
C ALA A 195 -0.82 8.04 19.59
N GLY A 196 0.06 8.49 18.72
CA GLY A 196 0.87 9.65 19.04
C GLY A 196 1.87 10.05 17.96
N ILE A 197 2.79 10.93 18.37
CA ILE A 197 3.80 11.55 17.52
C ILE A 197 5.20 11.15 18.00
N GLY A 198 6.13 10.98 17.07
CA GLY A 198 7.48 10.54 17.41
C GLY A 198 8.55 11.08 16.49
N VAL A 199 9.80 11.06 17.00
CA VAL A 199 10.98 11.53 16.28
C VAL A 199 12.15 10.59 16.51
N CYS A 200 12.91 10.29 15.46
CA CYS A 200 14.25 9.73 15.55
C CYS A 200 15.21 10.46 14.61
N SER A 201 16.48 10.52 15.00
CA SER A 201 17.51 11.22 14.22
C SER A 201 18.12 10.38 13.10
N HIS A 202 17.88 9.06 13.10
CA HIS A 202 18.61 8.08 12.28
C HIS A 202 20.14 8.08 12.57
N ASN A 203 20.51 8.60 13.74
CA ASN A 203 21.88 8.59 14.27
C ASN A 203 21.80 8.53 15.79
N LYS A 204 22.24 7.43 16.40
CA LYS A 204 22.15 7.22 17.86
C LYS A 204 22.91 8.27 18.69
N ASP A 205 23.85 8.99 18.10
CA ASP A 205 24.74 9.96 18.79
C ASP A 205 24.34 11.43 18.56
N VAL A 206 23.27 11.70 17.78
CA VAL A 206 22.85 13.06 17.41
C VAL A 206 21.36 13.24 17.74
N THR A 207 21.04 14.34 18.41
CA THR A 207 19.63 14.74 18.62
C THR A 207 19.17 15.63 17.48
N GLU A 208 18.12 15.19 16.78
CA GLU A 208 17.38 15.96 15.78
C GLU A 208 16.06 16.44 16.38
N LYS A 209 15.50 17.49 15.80
CA LYS A 209 14.22 18.07 16.25
C LYS A 209 13.20 18.05 15.12
N ALA A 210 11.95 17.80 15.50
CA ALA A 210 10.80 18.06 14.64
C ALA A 210 9.72 18.81 15.43
N THR A 211 8.92 19.59 14.72
CA THR A 211 7.75 20.28 15.27
C THR A 211 6.48 19.69 14.69
N PHE A 212 5.45 19.64 15.55
CA PHE A 212 4.11 19.19 15.20
C PHE A 212 3.14 20.28 15.65
N SER A 213 2.33 20.79 14.71
CA SER A 213 1.26 21.75 14.99
C SER A 213 -0.08 21.21 14.51
N ASP A 214 -1.16 21.86 14.93
CA ASP A 214 -2.52 21.45 14.60
C ASP A 214 -2.77 19.95 14.83
N VAL A 215 -2.21 19.43 15.94
CA VAL A 215 -2.31 18.02 16.29
C VAL A 215 -3.71 17.70 16.78
N GLU A 216 -4.40 16.84 16.04
CA GLU A 216 -5.74 16.38 16.36
C GLU A 216 -5.76 14.84 16.48
N LEU A 217 -6.27 14.34 17.61
CA LEU A 217 -6.56 12.92 17.82
C LEU A 217 -8.05 12.78 18.09
N ALA A 218 -8.77 12.24 17.11
CA ALA A 218 -10.22 12.13 17.14
C ALA A 218 -10.68 10.67 17.11
N ALA A 219 -11.70 10.35 17.92
CA ALA A 219 -12.45 9.11 17.74
C ALA A 219 -13.34 9.23 16.51
N LEU A 220 -13.32 8.20 15.67
CA LEU A 220 -14.14 8.15 14.46
C LEU A 220 -15.47 7.47 14.78
N THR A 221 -16.56 8.16 14.49
CA THR A 221 -17.89 7.55 14.54
C THR A 221 -18.15 6.77 13.27
N PRO A 222 -18.88 5.64 13.33
CA PRO A 222 -19.41 5.02 12.11
C PRO A 222 -20.19 6.05 11.30
N PRO A 223 -20.09 6.07 9.97
CA PRO A 223 -20.87 6.95 9.14
C PRO A 223 -22.36 6.71 9.40
N THR A 224 -23.10 7.75 9.71
CA THR A 224 -24.54 7.69 10.03
C THR A 224 -25.42 7.43 8.81
N ILE A 225 -24.85 7.52 7.61
CA ILE A 225 -25.48 7.20 6.32
C ILE A 225 -24.53 6.25 5.60
N PRO A 226 -25.00 5.15 4.98
CA PRO A 226 -24.16 4.36 4.11
C PRO A 226 -23.62 5.28 3.01
N ALA A 227 -22.34 5.58 3.05
CA ALA A 227 -21.71 6.37 2.00
C ALA A 227 -21.81 5.58 0.68
N THR A 228 -22.10 6.27 -0.41
CA THR A 228 -21.90 5.69 -1.74
C THR A 228 -20.43 5.39 -1.88
N LEU A 229 -20.09 4.12 -2.06
CA LEU A 229 -18.70 3.69 -2.23
C LEU A 229 -18.35 3.73 -3.72
N ALA A 230 -17.15 4.19 -4.02
CA ALA A 230 -16.55 4.09 -5.35
C ALA A 230 -15.27 3.27 -5.28
N LEU A 231 -14.93 2.65 -6.40
CA LEU A 231 -13.65 1.94 -6.57
C LEU A 231 -12.54 2.98 -6.76
N TYR A 232 -11.48 2.81 -5.99
CA TYR A 232 -10.23 3.52 -6.15
C TYR A 232 -9.11 2.51 -6.38
N SER A 233 -8.24 2.80 -7.31
CA SER A 233 -7.08 1.98 -7.67
C SER A 233 -5.79 2.69 -7.33
N THR A 234 -4.78 1.91 -6.98
CA THR A 234 -3.43 2.40 -6.70
C THR A 234 -2.44 1.53 -7.46
N LEU A 235 -1.69 2.13 -8.39
CA LEU A 235 -0.62 1.47 -9.12
C LEU A 235 0.68 1.55 -8.32
N GLN A 236 1.30 0.40 -8.08
CA GLN A 236 2.45 0.26 -7.20
C GLN A 236 3.52 -0.64 -7.80
N THR A 237 4.74 -0.48 -7.31
CA THR A 237 5.83 -1.43 -7.50
C THR A 237 6.29 -1.96 -6.14
N ILE A 238 6.89 -3.16 -6.13
CA ILE A 238 7.48 -3.76 -4.95
C ILE A 238 8.85 -4.35 -5.28
N GLY A 239 9.86 -3.99 -4.50
CA GLY A 239 11.19 -4.56 -4.58
C GLY A 239 11.23 -5.97 -4.00
N ILE A 240 11.92 -6.89 -4.67
CA ILE A 240 11.99 -8.30 -4.24
C ILE A 240 13.14 -8.54 -3.27
N GLU A 241 14.24 -7.77 -3.38
CA GLU A 241 15.45 -7.96 -2.60
C GLU A 241 15.63 -6.94 -1.47
N ASP A 242 14.98 -5.78 -1.54
CA ASP A 242 15.15 -4.69 -0.59
C ASP A 242 14.05 -4.63 0.50
N ASN A 243 13.88 -5.73 1.23
CA ASN A 243 12.88 -5.88 2.29
C ASN A 243 11.41 -5.66 1.84
N PHE A 244 11.11 -5.87 0.55
CA PHE A 244 9.78 -5.70 -0.04
C PHE A 244 9.26 -4.25 0.05
N ARG A 245 10.15 -3.30 -0.16
CA ARG A 245 9.79 -1.89 -0.25
C ARG A 245 8.81 -1.68 -1.40
N ARG A 246 7.74 -0.96 -1.12
CA ARG A 246 6.70 -0.61 -2.08
C ARG A 246 6.81 0.85 -2.44
N ALA A 247 6.67 1.18 -3.72
CA ALA A 247 6.61 2.55 -4.21
C ALA A 247 5.29 2.80 -4.94
N MET A 248 4.71 3.97 -4.74
CA MET A 248 3.49 4.41 -5.42
C MET A 248 3.85 5.03 -6.75
N VAL A 249 3.34 4.49 -7.85
CA VAL A 249 3.49 5.07 -9.20
C VAL A 249 2.32 6.00 -9.51
N ILE A 250 1.09 5.56 -9.20
CA ILE A 250 -0.10 6.39 -9.20
C ILE A 250 -0.68 6.30 -7.79
N THR A 251 -0.78 7.43 -7.11
CA THR A 251 -1.52 7.54 -5.85
C THR A 251 -3.00 7.29 -6.12
N THR A 252 -3.73 6.90 -5.10
CA THR A 252 -5.13 6.47 -5.18
C THR A 252 -5.96 7.33 -6.14
N GLU A 253 -6.46 6.71 -7.20
CA GLU A 253 -7.25 7.35 -8.25
C GLU A 253 -8.63 6.69 -8.34
N ARG A 254 -9.68 7.52 -8.53
CA ARG A 254 -11.03 7.02 -8.80
C ARG A 254 -11.14 6.58 -10.26
N ALA A 255 -10.56 5.44 -10.55
CA ALA A 255 -10.58 4.78 -11.86
C ALA A 255 -10.33 3.29 -11.66
N HIS A 256 -10.69 2.47 -12.63
CA HIS A 256 -10.31 1.06 -12.64
C HIS A 256 -8.99 0.91 -13.40
N LEU A 257 -7.90 0.76 -12.67
CA LEU A 257 -6.58 0.46 -13.22
C LEU A 257 -6.35 -1.04 -13.19
N GLU A 258 -5.72 -1.60 -14.21
CA GLU A 258 -5.44 -3.04 -14.30
C GLU A 258 -4.09 -3.32 -14.95
N ALA A 259 -3.52 -4.48 -14.61
CA ALA A 259 -2.51 -5.18 -15.39
C ALA A 259 -1.28 -4.33 -15.77
N PRO A 260 -0.53 -3.79 -14.79
CA PRO A 260 0.66 -3.02 -15.11
C PRO A 260 1.76 -3.89 -15.73
N ASN A 261 2.34 -3.44 -16.84
CA ASN A 261 3.39 -4.13 -17.57
C ASN A 261 4.59 -3.19 -17.79
N TRP A 262 5.81 -3.63 -17.54
CA TRP A 262 7.01 -2.82 -17.67
C TRP A 262 7.42 -2.61 -19.13
N SER A 263 7.88 -1.40 -19.46
CA SER A 263 8.65 -1.16 -20.69
C SER A 263 9.98 -1.94 -20.66
N ARG A 264 10.52 -2.29 -21.82
CA ARG A 264 11.74 -3.10 -21.91
C ARG A 264 13.01 -2.39 -21.40
N ASP A 265 12.98 -1.06 -21.31
CA ASP A 265 14.05 -0.26 -20.73
C ASP A 265 13.89 -0.03 -19.20
N GLY A 266 12.82 -0.55 -18.61
CA GLY A 266 12.52 -0.42 -17.18
C GLY A 266 12.12 0.98 -16.72
N LYS A 267 11.84 1.92 -17.66
CA LYS A 267 11.59 3.32 -17.29
C LYS A 267 10.12 3.70 -17.21
N SER A 268 9.24 2.85 -17.72
CA SER A 268 7.81 3.15 -17.76
C SER A 268 6.98 1.89 -17.48
N LEU A 269 5.75 2.12 -17.02
CA LEU A 269 4.71 1.11 -16.95
C LEU A 269 3.66 1.39 -18.01
N ILE A 270 3.08 0.31 -18.57
CA ILE A 270 1.88 0.31 -19.40
C ILE A 270 0.78 -0.33 -18.56
N PHE A 271 -0.40 0.25 -18.53
CA PHE A 271 -1.53 -0.26 -17.74
C PHE A 271 -2.84 0.04 -18.44
N ASP A 272 -3.86 -0.73 -18.14
CA ASP A 272 -5.24 -0.43 -18.55
C ASP A 272 -5.87 0.54 -17.54
N ARG A 273 -6.61 1.51 -18.04
CA ARG A 273 -7.44 2.43 -17.29
C ARG A 273 -8.78 2.56 -17.97
N ASP A 274 -9.81 1.99 -17.35
CA ASP A 274 -11.19 2.00 -17.85
C ASP A 274 -11.31 1.49 -19.30
N GLY A 275 -10.56 0.44 -19.66
CA GLY A 275 -10.57 -0.18 -20.98
C GLY A 275 -9.72 0.51 -22.04
N GLN A 276 -8.84 1.42 -21.63
CA GLN A 276 -7.87 2.08 -22.50
C GLN A 276 -6.45 1.90 -21.98
N LEU A 277 -5.47 1.80 -22.87
CA LEU A 277 -4.07 1.61 -22.48
C LEU A 277 -3.35 2.94 -22.32
N TRP A 278 -2.65 3.05 -21.21
CA TRP A 278 -1.87 4.23 -20.83
C TRP A 278 -0.42 3.83 -20.52
N THR A 279 0.48 4.78 -20.64
CA THR A 279 1.86 4.64 -20.16
C THR A 279 2.19 5.76 -19.18
N ILE A 280 3.01 5.43 -18.18
CA ILE A 280 3.47 6.36 -17.13
C ILE A 280 4.94 6.06 -16.81
N PRO A 281 5.78 7.07 -16.48
CA PRO A 281 7.11 6.80 -15.93
C PRO A 281 7.02 5.92 -14.68
N ALA A 282 7.97 5.00 -14.51
CA ALA A 282 7.96 4.07 -13.38
C ALA A 282 8.07 4.78 -12.01
N GLU A 283 8.67 5.97 -11.99
CA GLU A 283 8.79 6.84 -10.82
C GLU A 283 7.55 7.72 -10.58
N GLY A 284 6.49 7.53 -11.37
CA GLY A 284 5.28 8.36 -11.31
C GLY A 284 5.32 9.56 -12.26
N GLY A 285 4.30 10.40 -12.17
CA GLY A 285 4.16 11.60 -12.99
C GLY A 285 2.95 11.55 -13.90
N LYS A 286 3.04 12.15 -15.10
CA LYS A 286 1.89 12.25 -16.01
C LYS A 286 1.73 11.02 -16.88
N ALA A 287 0.58 10.36 -16.76
CA ALA A 287 0.19 9.28 -17.67
C ALA A 287 -0.17 9.82 -19.08
N THR A 288 0.15 9.03 -20.09
CA THR A 288 -0.12 9.33 -21.50
C THR A 288 -0.89 8.19 -22.15
N LEU A 289 -1.97 8.51 -22.86
CA LEU A 289 -2.79 7.54 -23.59
C LEU A 289 -2.00 6.94 -24.75
N ILE A 290 -2.02 5.61 -24.88
CA ILE A 290 -1.50 4.90 -26.04
C ILE A 290 -2.62 4.82 -27.08
N ASN A 291 -2.39 5.33 -28.28
CA ASN A 291 -3.35 5.25 -29.37
C ASN A 291 -3.41 3.83 -29.94
N THR A 292 -4.48 3.11 -29.68
CA THR A 292 -4.74 1.75 -30.18
C THR A 292 -5.69 1.71 -31.39
N GLY A 293 -5.88 2.86 -32.06
CA GLY A 293 -6.76 2.97 -33.21
C GLY A 293 -8.22 2.68 -32.87
N ALA A 294 -8.85 1.72 -33.58
CA ALA A 294 -10.25 1.33 -33.33
C ALA A 294 -10.44 0.40 -32.11
N ALA A 295 -9.36 -0.14 -31.55
CA ALA A 295 -9.40 -1.03 -30.37
C ALA A 295 -9.45 -0.19 -29.08
N THR A 296 -10.65 0.27 -28.70
CA THR A 296 -10.87 1.20 -27.56
C THR A 296 -11.60 0.57 -26.39
N ARG A 297 -11.90 -0.71 -26.46
CA ARG A 297 -12.52 -1.49 -25.37
C ARG A 297 -11.62 -2.68 -25.07
N CYS A 298 -10.54 -2.41 -24.37
CA CYS A 298 -9.58 -3.42 -24.01
C CYS A 298 -9.92 -4.03 -22.63
N THR A 299 -9.38 -5.18 -22.38
CA THR A 299 -9.35 -5.82 -21.06
C THR A 299 -7.96 -5.64 -20.49
N GLY A 300 -7.76 -5.92 -19.20
CA GLY A 300 -6.46 -5.90 -18.55
C GLY A 300 -5.41 -6.87 -19.14
N SER A 301 -5.71 -7.57 -20.23
CA SER A 301 -4.81 -8.56 -20.85
C SER A 301 -4.01 -7.94 -21.99
N HIS A 302 -2.79 -7.48 -21.71
CA HIS A 302 -1.89 -6.88 -22.69
C HIS A 302 -0.42 -7.15 -22.36
N GLY A 303 0.50 -6.97 -23.30
CA GLY A 303 1.93 -7.16 -23.02
C GLY A 303 2.83 -6.82 -24.19
N LEU A 304 4.02 -6.27 -23.86
CA LEU A 304 5.05 -5.93 -24.84
C LEU A 304 5.75 -7.17 -25.38
N SER A 305 6.01 -7.20 -26.69
CA SER A 305 6.88 -8.17 -27.32
C SER A 305 8.28 -8.15 -26.70
N PRO A 306 9.06 -9.25 -26.76
CA PRO A 306 10.41 -9.30 -26.21
C PRO A 306 11.36 -8.23 -26.77
N ASP A 307 11.16 -7.82 -28.04
CA ASP A 307 11.93 -6.74 -28.68
C ASP A 307 11.38 -5.33 -28.41
N GLY A 308 10.27 -5.23 -27.65
CA GLY A 308 9.63 -3.96 -27.27
C GLY A 308 8.93 -3.19 -28.39
N LYS A 309 8.85 -3.74 -29.61
CA LYS A 309 8.28 -3.03 -30.77
C LYS A 309 6.77 -3.15 -30.89
N TRP A 310 6.21 -4.22 -30.36
CA TRP A 310 4.80 -4.54 -30.46
C TRP A 310 4.15 -4.65 -29.09
N LEU A 311 2.90 -4.28 -29.01
CA LEU A 311 2.04 -4.48 -27.84
C LEU A 311 0.90 -5.42 -28.26
N ALA A 312 0.81 -6.59 -27.66
CA ALA A 312 -0.35 -7.45 -27.80
C ALA A 312 -1.45 -6.95 -26.86
N ILE A 313 -2.69 -6.94 -27.33
CA ILE A 313 -3.84 -6.39 -26.61
C ILE A 313 -5.06 -7.28 -26.82
N SER A 314 -5.86 -7.44 -25.79
CA SER A 314 -7.16 -8.13 -25.85
C SER A 314 -8.26 -7.10 -25.86
N CYS A 315 -8.87 -6.86 -27.01
CA CYS A 315 -9.85 -5.80 -27.16
C CYS A 315 -11.05 -6.25 -27.99
N SER A 316 -12.15 -5.54 -27.85
CA SER A 316 -13.25 -5.57 -28.82
C SER A 316 -13.21 -4.32 -29.71
N MET A 317 -13.79 -4.45 -30.91
CA MET A 317 -13.96 -3.35 -31.87
C MET A 317 -15.42 -3.15 -32.22
N PRO A 318 -15.82 -2.00 -32.80
CA PRO A 318 -17.20 -1.75 -33.20
C PRO A 318 -17.79 -2.78 -34.16
N ASP A 319 -16.98 -3.32 -35.08
CA ASP A 319 -17.33 -4.34 -36.07
C ASP A 319 -17.07 -5.78 -35.56
N LYS A 320 -16.35 -5.94 -34.46
CA LYS A 320 -16.02 -7.21 -33.80
C LYS A 320 -16.22 -7.08 -32.30
N PRO A 321 -17.46 -7.23 -31.79
CA PRO A 321 -17.82 -6.90 -30.43
C PRO A 321 -17.28 -7.88 -29.38
N GLU A 322 -16.87 -9.09 -29.80
CA GLU A 322 -16.23 -10.03 -28.89
C GLU A 322 -14.73 -9.80 -28.85
N THR A 323 -14.14 -10.04 -27.67
CA THR A 323 -12.70 -9.89 -27.43
C THR A 323 -11.87 -10.80 -28.32
N ARG A 324 -10.84 -10.22 -28.91
CA ARG A 324 -9.82 -10.92 -29.70
C ARG A 324 -8.44 -10.38 -29.38
N VAL A 325 -7.42 -11.13 -29.71
CA VAL A 325 -6.04 -10.67 -29.59
C VAL A 325 -5.64 -9.92 -30.85
N TYR A 326 -5.15 -8.70 -30.65
CA TYR A 326 -4.56 -7.85 -31.67
C TYR A 326 -3.12 -7.50 -31.27
N ILE A 327 -2.33 -7.03 -32.21
CA ILE A 327 -1.06 -6.36 -31.93
C ILE A 327 -1.09 -4.96 -32.56
N VAL A 328 -0.47 -4.02 -31.84
CA VAL A 328 -0.25 -2.64 -32.26
C VAL A 328 1.23 -2.30 -32.11
N PRO A 329 1.79 -1.32 -32.84
CA PRO A 329 3.11 -0.80 -32.50
C PRO A 329 3.13 -0.30 -31.07
N SER A 330 4.20 -0.52 -30.32
CA SER A 330 4.30 -0.07 -28.92
C SER A 330 4.16 1.45 -28.74
N SER A 331 4.46 2.21 -29.81
CA SER A 331 4.22 3.66 -29.89
C SER A 331 2.77 4.04 -30.19
N GLY A 332 1.88 3.06 -30.36
CA GLY A 332 0.52 3.25 -30.82
C GLY A 332 0.36 3.16 -32.32
N GLY A 333 -0.87 2.91 -32.77
CA GLY A 333 -1.19 2.79 -34.20
C GLY A 333 -2.40 1.91 -34.49
N ALA A 334 -2.56 1.51 -35.76
CA ALA A 334 -3.65 0.66 -36.18
C ALA A 334 -3.45 -0.79 -35.67
N PRO A 335 -4.47 -1.41 -35.06
CA PRO A 335 -4.39 -2.79 -34.61
C PRO A 335 -4.43 -3.77 -35.76
N ARG A 336 -3.60 -4.83 -35.67
CA ARG A 336 -3.64 -6.00 -36.55
C ARG A 336 -4.16 -7.19 -35.76
N ILE A 337 -5.16 -7.86 -36.29
CA ILE A 337 -5.76 -9.05 -35.68
C ILE A 337 -4.76 -10.22 -35.67
N VAL A 338 -4.74 -10.98 -34.60
CA VAL A 338 -3.95 -12.21 -34.45
C VAL A 338 -4.87 -13.42 -34.33
N THR A 339 -5.91 -13.35 -33.47
CA THR A 339 -6.90 -14.43 -33.34
C THR A 339 -8.18 -14.12 -34.10
N GLU A 340 -8.61 -15.01 -34.98
CA GLU A 340 -9.88 -14.85 -35.70
C GLU A 340 -11.07 -15.32 -34.86
N ASN A 341 -10.88 -16.35 -34.03
CA ASN A 341 -11.92 -16.86 -33.14
C ASN A 341 -12.13 -15.92 -31.95
N PRO A 342 -13.39 -15.66 -31.53
CA PRO A 342 -13.71 -14.75 -30.46
C PRO A 342 -13.42 -15.33 -29.06
N ALA A 343 -13.60 -14.46 -28.04
CA ALA A 343 -13.33 -14.73 -26.64
C ALA A 343 -11.88 -15.20 -26.39
N SER A 344 -10.92 -14.56 -27.08
CA SER A 344 -9.49 -14.83 -26.91
C SER A 344 -8.85 -13.72 -26.07
N TYR A 345 -8.15 -14.15 -25.01
CA TYR A 345 -7.49 -13.26 -24.04
C TYR A 345 -5.99 -13.52 -24.05
N PHE A 346 -5.21 -12.50 -24.36
CA PHE A 346 -3.74 -12.54 -24.36
C PHE A 346 -3.22 -12.74 -22.95
N HIS A 347 -2.13 -13.51 -22.80
CA HIS A 347 -1.39 -13.61 -21.54
C HIS A 347 0.11 -13.39 -21.72
N SER A 348 0.77 -14.10 -22.65
CA SER A 348 2.20 -13.94 -22.78
C SER A 348 2.72 -14.11 -24.22
N TRP A 349 3.89 -13.55 -24.45
CA TRP A 349 4.71 -13.78 -25.62
C TRP A 349 5.71 -14.90 -25.37
N SER A 350 5.97 -15.74 -26.38
CA SER A 350 7.17 -16.57 -26.33
C SER A 350 8.43 -15.71 -26.30
N PRO A 351 9.53 -16.13 -25.64
CA PRO A 351 10.74 -15.32 -25.53
C PRO A 351 11.39 -14.95 -26.87
N ASP A 352 11.15 -15.75 -27.92
CA ASP A 352 11.59 -15.44 -29.29
C ASP A 352 10.66 -14.47 -30.06
N GLY A 353 9.55 -14.06 -29.44
CA GLY A 353 8.58 -13.12 -30.00
C GLY A 353 7.74 -13.65 -31.15
N LYS A 354 7.77 -14.96 -31.45
CA LYS A 354 7.07 -15.52 -32.60
C LYS A 354 5.71 -16.10 -32.30
N THR A 355 5.43 -16.40 -31.02
CA THR A 355 4.19 -17.06 -30.58
C THR A 355 3.54 -16.27 -29.46
N ILE A 356 2.24 -16.26 -29.44
CA ILE A 356 1.40 -15.74 -28.37
C ILE A 356 0.69 -16.90 -27.70
N ALA A 357 0.76 -16.97 -26.38
CA ALA A 357 -0.10 -17.82 -25.55
C ALA A 357 -1.31 -17.00 -25.09
N PHE A 358 -2.49 -17.59 -25.22
CA PHE A 358 -3.75 -16.94 -24.89
C PHE A 358 -4.76 -17.96 -24.34
N THR A 359 -5.78 -17.49 -23.65
CA THR A 359 -6.85 -18.31 -23.10
C THR A 359 -8.15 -18.07 -23.83
N ARG A 360 -8.94 -19.13 -23.97
CA ARG A 360 -10.32 -19.07 -24.42
C ARG A 360 -11.23 -19.74 -23.40
N PRO A 361 -12.06 -18.95 -22.67
CA PRO A 361 -13.06 -19.51 -21.77
C PRO A 361 -14.21 -20.14 -22.55
N SER A 362 -14.80 -21.21 -22.02
CA SER A 362 -15.96 -21.90 -22.57
C SER A 362 -16.79 -22.51 -21.46
N HIS A 363 -18.00 -21.96 -21.19
CA HIS A 363 -19.05 -22.54 -20.34
C HIS A 363 -18.56 -23.25 -19.06
N GLY A 364 -17.80 -22.55 -18.21
CA GLY A 364 -17.28 -23.11 -16.96
C GLY A 364 -15.98 -23.91 -17.12
N SER A 365 -15.37 -23.86 -18.29
CA SER A 365 -14.01 -24.35 -18.55
C SER A 365 -13.20 -23.25 -19.24
N GLY A 366 -11.87 -23.36 -19.22
CA GLY A 366 -10.96 -22.51 -19.97
C GLY A 366 -9.80 -23.34 -20.48
N ASN A 367 -9.34 -23.08 -21.69
CA ASN A 367 -8.20 -23.79 -22.26
C ASN A 367 -7.18 -22.81 -22.83
N ILE A 368 -5.93 -23.20 -22.73
CA ILE A 368 -4.78 -22.46 -23.23
C ILE A 368 -4.50 -22.84 -24.69
N TYR A 369 -4.23 -21.84 -25.47
CA TYR A 369 -3.88 -21.95 -26.89
C TYR A 369 -2.60 -21.19 -27.19
N ALA A 370 -1.93 -21.61 -28.25
CA ALA A 370 -0.82 -20.89 -28.86
C ALA A 370 -1.15 -20.55 -30.31
N ILE A 371 -0.68 -19.39 -30.77
CA ILE A 371 -0.81 -18.94 -32.15
C ILE A 371 0.44 -18.20 -32.60
N SER A 372 0.81 -18.32 -33.87
CA SER A 372 1.85 -17.46 -34.45
C SER A 372 1.45 -15.98 -34.34
N VAL A 373 2.40 -15.12 -34.05
CA VAL A 373 2.16 -13.66 -34.06
C VAL A 373 1.63 -13.15 -35.38
N ASP A 374 1.94 -13.84 -36.49
CA ASP A 374 1.43 -13.53 -37.80
C ASP A 374 -0.01 -14.04 -38.06
N GLY A 375 -0.62 -14.69 -37.08
CA GLY A 375 -1.93 -15.32 -37.16
C GLY A 375 -1.86 -16.73 -37.76
N GLY A 376 -3.00 -17.27 -38.15
CA GLY A 376 -3.12 -18.61 -38.77
C GLY A 376 -3.75 -19.65 -37.83
N ALA A 377 -3.27 -20.89 -37.85
CA ALA A 377 -3.84 -21.97 -37.08
C ALA A 377 -3.52 -21.84 -35.58
N GLU A 378 -4.56 -21.94 -34.76
CA GLU A 378 -4.46 -22.01 -33.32
C GLU A 378 -4.15 -23.44 -32.86
N THR A 379 -3.24 -23.62 -31.93
CA THR A 379 -2.89 -24.90 -31.33
C THR A 379 -3.39 -24.93 -29.90
N ALA A 380 -4.27 -25.90 -29.56
CA ALA A 380 -4.67 -26.11 -28.19
C ALA A 380 -3.51 -26.75 -27.40
N LEU A 381 -3.04 -26.08 -26.33
CA LEU A 381 -2.02 -26.60 -25.43
C LEU A 381 -2.62 -27.35 -24.25
N THR A 382 -3.84 -27.00 -23.85
CA THR A 382 -4.60 -27.76 -22.85
C THR A 382 -5.95 -28.18 -23.43
N THR A 383 -6.46 -29.30 -22.94
CA THR A 383 -7.77 -29.85 -23.31
C THR A 383 -8.41 -30.46 -22.05
N GLY A 384 -9.73 -30.50 -22.02
CA GLY A 384 -10.46 -31.16 -20.92
C GLY A 384 -11.53 -30.27 -20.29
N SER A 385 -12.14 -30.79 -19.22
CA SER A 385 -13.06 -30.06 -18.36
C SER A 385 -12.31 -29.40 -17.22
N GLY A 386 -12.75 -28.23 -16.81
CA GLY A 386 -12.09 -27.40 -15.80
C GLY A 386 -11.40 -26.20 -16.42
N ILE A 387 -10.77 -25.40 -15.57
CA ILE A 387 -10.12 -24.17 -15.96
C ILE A 387 -8.61 -24.42 -16.08
N SER A 388 -8.04 -24.00 -17.21
CA SER A 388 -6.60 -23.80 -17.39
C SER A 388 -6.44 -22.41 -17.96
N ASP A 389 -5.78 -21.49 -17.23
CA ASP A 389 -5.76 -20.06 -17.52
C ASP A 389 -4.39 -19.43 -17.21
N ASP A 390 -4.23 -18.16 -17.55
CA ASP A 390 -3.07 -17.30 -17.27
C ASP A 390 -1.71 -17.93 -17.68
N PRO A 391 -1.54 -18.38 -18.93
CA PRO A 391 -0.29 -18.99 -19.37
C PRO A 391 0.82 -17.94 -19.47
N ASP A 392 1.97 -18.19 -18.84
CA ASP A 392 3.17 -17.37 -18.99
C ASP A 392 4.42 -18.23 -19.26
N TYR A 393 5.20 -17.82 -20.28
CA TYR A 393 6.41 -18.53 -20.69
C TYR A 393 7.53 -18.36 -19.66
N SER A 394 8.27 -19.45 -19.39
CA SER A 394 9.57 -19.33 -18.75
C SER A 394 10.55 -18.51 -19.62
N PRO A 395 11.50 -17.77 -19.03
CA PRO A 395 12.43 -16.92 -19.80
C PRO A 395 13.27 -17.67 -20.84
N ASP A 396 13.53 -18.96 -20.61
CA ASP A 396 14.24 -19.84 -21.54
C ASP A 396 13.33 -20.45 -22.64
N GLY A 397 12.02 -20.18 -22.59
CA GLY A 397 11.01 -20.67 -23.52
C GLY A 397 10.73 -22.17 -23.42
N LYS A 398 11.26 -22.87 -22.42
CA LYS A 398 11.10 -24.31 -22.28
C LYS A 398 9.74 -24.69 -21.70
N TYR A 399 9.24 -23.91 -20.74
CA TYR A 399 7.99 -24.17 -20.05
C TYR A 399 6.98 -23.05 -20.25
N ILE A 400 5.71 -23.40 -20.09
CA ILE A 400 4.59 -22.48 -19.86
C ILE A 400 4.07 -22.77 -18.45
N TYR A 401 4.09 -21.79 -17.57
CA TYR A 401 3.40 -21.83 -16.29
C TYR A 401 1.96 -21.37 -16.47
N PHE A 402 1.04 -21.95 -15.72
CA PHE A 402 -0.38 -21.62 -15.81
C PHE A 402 -1.10 -22.04 -14.54
N ASN A 403 -2.30 -21.55 -14.32
CA ASN A 403 -3.15 -22.04 -13.23
C ASN A 403 -4.22 -23.01 -13.75
N SER A 404 -4.55 -24.00 -12.92
CA SER A 404 -5.58 -24.99 -13.26
C SER A 404 -6.22 -25.61 -12.03
N ASP A 405 -7.54 -25.84 -12.11
CA ASP A 405 -8.36 -26.49 -11.08
C ASP A 405 -8.53 -28.00 -11.27
N ARG A 406 -7.75 -28.62 -12.16
CA ARG A 406 -7.86 -30.04 -12.56
C ARG A 406 -7.69 -31.04 -11.41
N THR A 407 -7.14 -30.61 -10.26
CA THR A 407 -7.01 -31.43 -9.05
C THR A 407 -7.99 -31.04 -7.94
N GLY A 408 -8.99 -30.21 -8.23
CA GLY A 408 -10.07 -29.84 -7.33
C GLY A 408 -9.91 -28.48 -6.64
N SER A 409 -8.71 -27.87 -6.69
CA SER A 409 -8.44 -26.48 -6.27
C SER A 409 -7.56 -25.81 -7.32
N MET A 410 -7.67 -24.49 -7.42
CA MET A 410 -6.85 -23.73 -8.35
C MET A 410 -5.39 -23.72 -7.87
N GLN A 411 -4.50 -24.30 -8.66
CA GLN A 411 -3.08 -24.43 -8.34
C GLN A 411 -2.24 -24.04 -9.56
N ILE A 412 -0.96 -23.70 -9.31
CA ILE A 412 -0.01 -23.44 -10.38
C ILE A 412 0.51 -24.77 -10.94
N TRP A 413 0.55 -24.82 -12.25
CA TRP A 413 1.06 -25.91 -13.07
C TRP A 413 2.10 -25.39 -14.03
N ARG A 414 2.90 -26.28 -14.59
CA ARG A 414 3.73 -26.02 -15.77
C ARG A 414 3.62 -27.17 -16.76
N MET A 415 3.86 -26.87 -18.02
CA MET A 415 3.96 -27.82 -19.12
C MET A 415 5.10 -27.43 -20.05
N LEU A 416 5.57 -28.32 -20.90
CA LEU A 416 6.47 -27.93 -21.99
C LEU A 416 5.76 -26.96 -22.94
N ALA A 417 6.53 -26.13 -23.67
CA ALA A 417 5.96 -25.10 -24.56
C ALA A 417 5.06 -25.65 -25.68
N ASP A 418 5.14 -26.96 -25.97
CA ASP A 418 4.26 -27.66 -26.89
C ASP A 418 2.96 -28.20 -26.25
N GLY A 419 2.74 -27.93 -24.98
CA GLY A 419 1.58 -28.40 -24.20
C GLY A 419 1.75 -29.76 -23.55
N SER A 420 2.86 -30.47 -23.80
CA SER A 420 3.10 -31.81 -23.27
C SER A 420 3.62 -31.77 -21.82
N HIS A 421 3.55 -32.90 -21.10
CA HIS A 421 4.12 -33.10 -19.75
C HIS A 421 3.63 -32.08 -18.71
N PRO A 422 2.32 -31.91 -18.52
CA PRO A 422 1.83 -31.03 -17.47
C PRO A 422 2.13 -31.58 -16.08
N GLU A 423 2.70 -30.76 -15.20
CA GLU A 423 3.01 -31.11 -13.81
C GLU A 423 2.57 -29.99 -12.86
N GLN A 424 2.06 -30.37 -11.68
CA GLN A 424 1.63 -29.43 -10.65
C GLN A 424 2.85 -28.86 -9.91
N VAL A 425 2.80 -27.55 -9.62
CA VAL A 425 3.91 -26.81 -8.99
C VAL A 425 3.59 -26.38 -7.55
N THR A 426 2.32 -26.01 -7.27
CA THR A 426 1.87 -25.64 -5.93
C THR A 426 0.88 -26.66 -5.37
N PHE A 427 0.90 -26.88 -4.04
CA PHE A 427 0.12 -27.93 -3.35
C PHE A 427 -0.49 -27.44 -2.03
N ASP A 428 -0.61 -26.14 -1.83
CA ASP A 428 -1.12 -25.59 -0.58
C ASP A 428 -2.66 -25.43 -0.59
N GLU A 429 -3.21 -24.88 0.50
CA GLU A 429 -4.67 -24.75 0.66
C GLU A 429 -5.26 -23.52 -0.04
N PHE A 430 -4.41 -22.59 -0.56
CA PHE A 430 -4.87 -21.39 -1.23
C PHE A 430 -5.35 -21.67 -2.66
N GLN A 431 -6.14 -20.73 -3.20
CA GLN A 431 -6.47 -20.69 -4.62
C GLN A 431 -5.41 -19.85 -5.34
N ASN A 432 -4.54 -20.48 -6.12
CA ASN A 432 -3.37 -19.88 -6.74
C ASN A 432 -3.58 -19.55 -8.22
N TRP A 433 -3.37 -18.29 -8.59
CA TRP A 433 -3.63 -17.73 -9.91
C TRP A 433 -2.41 -16.97 -10.45
N THR A 434 -2.45 -16.62 -11.74
CA THR A 434 -1.54 -15.68 -12.42
C THR A 434 -0.06 -15.91 -12.15
N PRO A 435 0.53 -17.02 -12.59
CA PRO A 435 1.95 -17.28 -12.38
C PRO A 435 2.82 -16.46 -13.33
N HIS A 436 3.67 -15.56 -12.78
CA HIS A 436 4.60 -14.74 -13.57
C HIS A 436 6.06 -15.08 -13.23
N PRO A 437 6.76 -15.83 -14.09
CA PRO A 437 8.19 -16.13 -13.91
C PRO A 437 9.05 -14.87 -13.93
N SER A 438 10.03 -14.78 -13.02
CA SER A 438 11.03 -13.71 -13.02
C SER A 438 11.92 -13.79 -14.26
N PRO A 439 12.51 -12.67 -14.73
CA PRO A 439 13.39 -12.65 -15.90
C PRO A 439 14.60 -13.60 -15.80
N ASP A 440 15.08 -13.91 -14.59
CA ASP A 440 16.16 -14.86 -14.35
C ASP A 440 15.67 -16.31 -14.17
N GLY A 441 14.37 -16.55 -14.17
CA GLY A 441 13.72 -17.86 -14.05
C GLY A 441 13.83 -18.52 -12.68
N LYS A 442 14.29 -17.81 -11.64
CA LYS A 442 14.47 -18.39 -10.30
C LYS A 442 13.24 -18.28 -9.41
N SER A 443 12.38 -17.34 -9.69
CA SER A 443 11.18 -17.06 -8.90
C SER A 443 9.95 -16.93 -9.79
N ILE A 444 8.78 -17.17 -9.20
CA ILE A 444 7.49 -16.94 -9.84
C ILE A 444 6.66 -16.13 -8.87
N VAL A 445 6.11 -14.99 -9.27
CA VAL A 445 5.07 -14.29 -8.52
C VAL A 445 3.74 -14.94 -8.83
N ILE A 446 2.94 -15.16 -7.80
CA ILE A 446 1.59 -15.72 -7.89
C ILE A 446 0.62 -14.91 -7.04
N LEU A 447 -0.61 -14.80 -7.50
CA LEU A 447 -1.72 -14.24 -6.76
C LEU A 447 -2.46 -15.36 -6.03
N SER A 448 -2.71 -15.20 -4.73
CA SER A 448 -3.33 -16.23 -3.91
C SER A 448 -4.52 -15.67 -3.16
N TYR A 449 -5.67 -16.32 -3.33
CA TYR A 449 -6.86 -16.11 -2.53
C TYR A 449 -6.94 -17.13 -1.38
N ASP A 450 -7.74 -16.79 -0.37
CA ASP A 450 -8.16 -17.78 0.63
C ASP A 450 -8.85 -18.96 -0.06
N LYS A 451 -8.75 -20.15 0.55
CA LYS A 451 -9.30 -21.41 0.03
C LYS A 451 -10.80 -21.39 -0.28
N ASP A 452 -11.54 -20.54 0.44
CA ASP A 452 -13.00 -20.45 0.33
C ASP A 452 -13.47 -19.49 -0.79
N VAL A 453 -12.53 -18.84 -1.49
CA VAL A 453 -12.83 -17.94 -2.62
C VAL A 453 -12.96 -18.75 -3.90
N THR A 454 -14.09 -18.59 -4.58
CA THR A 454 -14.33 -19.23 -5.89
C THR A 454 -13.99 -18.27 -7.03
N GLY A 455 -13.22 -18.75 -8.02
CA GLY A 455 -12.74 -17.95 -9.15
C GLY A 455 -11.68 -16.94 -8.74
N HIS A 456 -11.53 -15.87 -9.51
CA HIS A 456 -10.59 -14.78 -9.25
C HIS A 456 -11.30 -13.41 -9.20
N PRO A 457 -12.23 -13.20 -8.24
CA PRO A 457 -13.00 -11.96 -8.16
C PRO A 457 -12.11 -10.78 -7.79
N ALA A 458 -12.45 -9.58 -8.29
CA ALA A 458 -11.85 -8.34 -7.86
C ALA A 458 -12.26 -7.97 -6.41
N ASN A 459 -11.53 -7.04 -5.80
CA ASN A 459 -11.84 -6.45 -4.49
C ASN A 459 -11.90 -7.46 -3.33
N LYS A 460 -10.98 -8.40 -3.31
CA LYS A 460 -10.80 -9.39 -2.22
C LYS A 460 -9.47 -9.17 -1.50
N ASP A 461 -9.41 -9.65 -0.26
CA ASP A 461 -8.13 -9.82 0.41
C ASP A 461 -7.35 -10.91 -0.33
N ILE A 462 -6.17 -10.57 -0.82
CA ILE A 462 -5.26 -11.49 -1.53
C ILE A 462 -3.84 -11.35 -1.01
N ALA A 463 -3.03 -12.36 -1.26
CA ALA A 463 -1.59 -12.30 -1.10
C ALA A 463 -0.91 -12.40 -2.48
N LEU A 464 -0.01 -11.48 -2.79
CA LEU A 464 1.02 -11.72 -3.79
C LEU A 464 2.16 -12.48 -3.11
N ARG A 465 2.55 -13.62 -3.68
CA ARG A 465 3.57 -14.50 -3.13
C ARG A 465 4.64 -14.81 -4.17
N THR A 466 5.88 -15.02 -3.73
CA THR A 466 6.92 -15.60 -4.58
C THR A 466 7.06 -17.08 -4.30
N LEU A 467 7.19 -17.85 -5.37
CA LEU A 467 7.58 -19.24 -5.38
C LEU A 467 9.04 -19.33 -5.84
N ASN A 468 9.90 -19.92 -5.05
CA ASN A 468 11.28 -20.25 -5.48
C ASN A 468 11.23 -21.50 -6.35
N VAL A 469 11.72 -21.42 -7.59
CA VAL A 469 11.64 -22.51 -8.57
C VAL A 469 12.51 -23.71 -8.18
N ALA A 470 13.61 -23.49 -7.46
CA ALA A 470 14.56 -24.55 -7.12
C ALA A 470 14.09 -25.45 -5.97
N ASP A 471 13.42 -24.90 -4.96
CA ASP A 471 13.01 -25.65 -3.76
C ASP A 471 11.50 -25.64 -3.48
N GLY A 472 10.71 -24.97 -4.32
CA GLY A 472 9.24 -24.90 -4.22
C GLY A 472 8.73 -24.07 -3.03
N LYS A 473 9.59 -23.33 -2.33
CA LYS A 473 9.17 -22.54 -1.17
C LYS A 473 8.39 -21.29 -1.58
N LEU A 474 7.28 -21.09 -0.89
CA LEU A 474 6.43 -19.94 -1.03
C LEU A 474 6.72 -18.90 0.07
N ARG A 475 6.75 -17.63 -0.31
CA ARG A 475 6.93 -16.49 0.58
C ARG A 475 5.94 -15.39 0.22
N VAL A 476 5.26 -14.83 1.23
CA VAL A 476 4.37 -13.67 1.02
C VAL A 476 5.21 -12.44 0.71
N LEU A 477 4.93 -11.76 -0.41
CA LEU A 477 5.45 -10.44 -0.74
C LEU A 477 4.63 -9.35 -0.06
N VAL A 478 3.32 -9.39 -0.27
CA VAL A 478 2.40 -8.37 0.25
C VAL A 478 0.98 -8.92 0.31
N ASN A 479 0.22 -8.48 1.32
CA ASN A 479 -1.23 -8.65 1.38
C ASN A 479 -1.89 -7.34 0.97
N ILE A 480 -2.86 -7.41 0.07
CA ILE A 480 -3.59 -6.25 -0.47
C ILE A 480 -5.07 -6.58 -0.65
N ILE A 481 -5.89 -5.56 -0.83
CA ILE A 481 -7.18 -5.74 -1.48
C ILE A 481 -6.93 -5.66 -2.99
N GLY A 482 -7.22 -6.75 -3.69
CA GLY A 482 -6.86 -6.93 -5.09
C GLY A 482 -7.74 -7.98 -5.76
N GLY A 483 -7.15 -8.74 -6.66
CA GLY A 483 -7.78 -9.82 -7.40
C GLY A 483 -7.66 -9.62 -8.90
N SER A 484 -8.68 -10.01 -9.67
CA SER A 484 -8.70 -9.79 -11.12
C SER A 484 -8.35 -8.34 -11.46
N GLY A 485 -7.35 -8.14 -12.30
CA GLY A 485 -6.79 -6.85 -12.69
C GLY A 485 -5.52 -6.45 -11.92
N SER A 486 -5.22 -7.05 -10.76
CA SER A 486 -4.05 -6.66 -9.98
C SER A 486 -2.72 -7.00 -10.66
N ASP A 487 -2.65 -8.16 -11.33
CA ASP A 487 -1.43 -8.70 -11.93
C ASP A 487 -1.68 -9.64 -13.13
N ASN A 488 -2.69 -9.38 -13.94
CA ASN A 488 -3.13 -10.28 -15.04
C ASN A 488 -2.12 -10.47 -16.19
N VAL A 489 -0.96 -9.83 -16.16
CA VAL A 489 0.05 -9.85 -17.23
C VAL A 489 1.46 -9.93 -16.62
N PRO A 490 2.49 -10.30 -17.38
CA PRO A 490 3.87 -10.32 -16.89
C PRO A 490 4.30 -8.95 -16.36
N ASN A 491 4.47 -8.84 -15.05
CA ASN A 491 4.60 -7.56 -14.32
C ASN A 491 6.00 -7.33 -13.74
N TRP A 492 6.96 -8.18 -14.08
CA TRP A 492 8.34 -8.02 -13.65
C TRP A 492 9.05 -6.88 -14.37
N ALA A 493 9.80 -6.09 -13.62
CA ALA A 493 10.81 -5.21 -14.22
C ALA A 493 11.84 -6.03 -15.00
N PRO A 494 12.39 -5.51 -16.11
CA PRO A 494 13.34 -6.26 -16.94
C PRO A 494 14.60 -6.73 -16.21
N ASP A 495 15.00 -6.03 -15.16
CA ASP A 495 16.15 -6.38 -14.31
C ASP A 495 15.84 -7.45 -13.24
N GLY A 496 14.56 -7.84 -13.10
CA GLY A 496 14.10 -8.82 -12.12
C GLY A 496 14.09 -8.35 -10.67
N THR A 497 14.31 -7.05 -10.42
CA THR A 497 14.39 -6.51 -9.05
C THR A 497 13.07 -6.03 -8.50
N HIS A 498 12.12 -5.67 -9.38
CA HIS A 498 10.81 -5.13 -9.00
C HIS A 498 9.66 -5.86 -9.70
N PHE A 499 8.50 -5.81 -9.06
CA PHE A 499 7.23 -6.31 -9.59
C PHE A 499 6.18 -5.21 -9.49
N ALA A 500 5.40 -4.98 -10.55
CA ALA A 500 4.33 -3.98 -10.57
C ALA A 500 2.97 -4.63 -10.30
N PHE A 501 2.07 -3.94 -9.61
CA PHE A 501 0.72 -4.43 -9.32
C PHE A 501 -0.25 -3.28 -9.04
N VAL A 502 -1.55 -3.58 -9.08
CA VAL A 502 -2.61 -2.65 -8.66
C VAL A 502 -3.30 -3.19 -7.42
N SER A 503 -3.52 -2.31 -6.44
CA SER A 503 -4.41 -2.58 -5.32
C SER A 503 -5.68 -1.74 -5.42
N TYR A 504 -6.76 -2.25 -4.85
CA TYR A 504 -8.08 -1.63 -4.89
C TYR A 504 -8.58 -1.24 -3.51
N GLN A 505 -9.45 -0.23 -3.47
CA GLN A 505 -10.15 0.19 -2.27
C GLN A 505 -11.56 0.66 -2.62
N MET A 506 -12.53 0.27 -1.81
CA MET A 506 -13.88 0.83 -1.86
C MET A 506 -13.96 1.95 -0.83
N LEU A 507 -13.95 3.18 -1.28
CA LEU A 507 -13.94 4.36 -0.42
C LEU A 507 -15.25 5.15 -0.56
N PRO A 508 -15.69 5.87 0.50
CA PRO A 508 -16.77 6.82 0.38
C PRO A 508 -16.46 7.81 -0.74
N VAL A 509 -17.47 8.06 -1.57
CA VAL A 509 -17.42 9.20 -2.48
C VAL A 509 -17.54 10.42 -1.58
N ASP A 510 -16.42 11.10 -1.33
CA ASP A 510 -16.48 12.41 -0.71
C ASP A 510 -17.30 13.31 -1.62
N ASP A 511 -18.25 14.05 -1.02
CA ASP A 511 -18.90 15.19 -1.66
C ASP A 511 -17.89 16.34 -1.88
N LEU A 512 -16.72 16.00 -2.44
CA LEU A 512 -15.82 16.99 -3.00
C LEU A 512 -16.55 17.55 -4.21
N GLY A 513 -17.13 18.72 -4.00
CA GLY A 513 -17.87 19.44 -5.01
C GLY A 513 -17.15 19.33 -6.34
N SER A 514 -17.90 18.92 -7.35
CA SER A 514 -17.51 18.96 -8.75
C SER A 514 -16.78 20.27 -9.04
N SER A 515 -15.45 20.24 -8.98
CA SER A 515 -14.64 21.24 -9.67
C SER A 515 -14.59 20.78 -11.11
N GLU A 516 -15.44 21.40 -11.92
CA GLU A 516 -15.39 21.39 -13.38
C GLU A 516 -13.98 21.73 -13.91
#